data_44d3a287f64ec0884dbfb1e21886955a
#
_entry.id   44d3a287f64ec0884dbfb1e21886955a
#
_cell.length_a   1.000
_cell.length_b   1.000
_cell.length_c   1.000
_cell.angle_alpha   90.00
_cell.angle_beta   90.00
_cell.angle_gamma   90.00
#
_symmetry.space_group_name_H-M   'P 1'
#
loop_
_entity.id
_entity.type
_entity.pdbx_description
1 polymer ?
#
loop_
_entity_poly.entity_id
_entity_poly.type
_entity_poly.pdbx_seq_one_letter_code
_entity_poly.pdbx_strand_id
1 'polypeptide(L)'
;TMDMNPHWPKAVWGFNGTERPGAVYLAAVLAGHAQKGLPAFGIYGHDVQDLDDNTIPADVAEKLLRFARAAMAVANMRGKSYLSFGSVCMGIAGSIVDPNFFQEYLGIRNESVDETEILRRMEEGIYDHEEYAKAMAWTEKYCKSNEGEDFKNRPEKRKTREQKDQDWEFIVKMTLIMRDLMTGNPKLREM
;
A
#
# COMPACT_ATOMS: atom_id res chain seq x y z
N THR A 1 0.82 -14.21 -25.27
CA THR A 1 0.44 -13.41 -24.07
C THR A 1 -0.74 -14.01 -23.32
N MET A 2 -1.74 -14.57 -24.03
CA MET A 2 -2.95 -15.15 -23.40
C MET A 2 -2.66 -16.39 -22.54
N ASP A 3 -1.60 -17.12 -22.85
CA ASP A 3 -1.20 -18.33 -22.12
C ASP A 3 -0.23 -18.05 -20.96
N MET A 4 0.12 -16.77 -20.75
CA MET A 4 0.90 -16.36 -19.59
C MET A 4 0.02 -16.36 -18.36
N ASN A 5 0.66 -16.41 -17.18
CA ASN A 5 -0.05 -16.37 -15.91
C ASN A 5 -1.13 -15.26 -15.89
N PRO A 6 -2.40 -15.59 -15.63
CA PRO A 6 -3.51 -14.64 -15.68
C PRO A 6 -3.33 -13.47 -14.69
N HIS A 7 -2.61 -13.68 -13.60
CA HIS A 7 -2.36 -12.67 -12.58
C HIS A 7 -1.21 -11.72 -12.90
N TRP A 8 -0.46 -11.94 -13.97
CA TRP A 8 0.59 -11.00 -14.36
C TRP A 8 -0.01 -9.80 -15.08
N PRO A 9 0.39 -8.57 -14.72
CA PRO A 9 0.02 -7.39 -15.50
C PRO A 9 0.48 -7.52 -16.94
N LYS A 10 -0.41 -7.22 -17.88
CA LYS A 10 -0.14 -7.33 -19.33
C LYS A 10 -0.45 -6.03 -20.02
N ALA A 11 0.42 -5.62 -20.93
CA ALA A 11 0.17 -4.56 -21.87
C ALA A 11 0.53 -5.03 -23.29
N VAL A 12 -0.17 -4.51 -24.25
CA VAL A 12 0.08 -4.73 -25.68
C VAL A 12 0.30 -3.38 -26.31
N TRP A 13 1.44 -3.18 -26.93
CA TRP A 13 1.72 -1.98 -27.69
C TRP A 13 1.42 -2.21 -29.16
N GLY A 14 0.48 -1.43 -29.70
CA GLY A 14 0.19 -1.38 -31.13
C GLY A 14 1.03 -0.31 -31.83
N PHE A 15 1.86 -0.71 -32.76
CA PHE A 15 2.64 0.21 -33.57
C PHE A 15 1.72 1.05 -34.47
N ASN A 16 1.91 2.37 -34.48
CA ASN A 16 1.14 3.28 -35.31
C ASN A 16 1.95 3.68 -36.56
N GLY A 17 1.86 2.87 -37.57
CA GLY A 17 2.57 3.10 -38.84
C GLY A 17 1.64 2.99 -40.07
N THR A 18 2.05 3.60 -41.18
CA THR A 18 1.27 3.62 -42.44
C THR A 18 1.19 2.24 -43.10
N GLU A 19 2.24 1.44 -42.99
CA GLU A 19 2.36 0.14 -43.65
C GLU A 19 2.17 -1.07 -42.74
N ARG A 20 1.98 -0.80 -41.42
CA ARG A 20 1.79 -1.85 -40.43
C ARG A 20 0.43 -1.69 -39.76
N PRO A 21 -0.44 -2.68 -39.80
CA PRO A 21 -1.80 -2.57 -39.24
C PRO A 21 -1.79 -2.76 -37.70
N GLY A 22 -0.92 -2.01 -37.00
CA GLY A 22 -0.68 -2.17 -35.58
C GLY A 22 -1.91 -1.93 -34.72
N ALA A 23 -2.75 -0.94 -35.06
CA ALA A 23 -4.00 -0.68 -34.36
C ALA A 23 -4.99 -1.84 -34.48
N VAL A 24 -5.07 -2.46 -35.65
CA VAL A 24 -5.95 -3.61 -35.92
C VAL A 24 -5.48 -4.83 -35.11
N TYR A 25 -4.18 -5.12 -35.14
CA TYR A 25 -3.63 -6.21 -34.31
C TYR A 25 -3.76 -5.95 -32.83
N LEU A 26 -3.55 -4.72 -32.36
CA LEU A 26 -3.79 -4.35 -30.98
C LEU A 26 -5.24 -4.65 -30.57
N ALA A 27 -6.21 -4.20 -31.36
CA ALA A 27 -7.62 -4.43 -31.11
C ALA A 27 -7.95 -5.93 -31.09
N ALA A 28 -7.41 -6.71 -32.06
CA ALA A 28 -7.63 -8.15 -32.09
C ALA A 28 -7.05 -8.87 -30.87
N VAL A 29 -5.85 -8.51 -30.42
CA VAL A 29 -5.22 -9.11 -29.23
C VAL A 29 -6.01 -8.75 -27.98
N LEU A 30 -6.43 -7.49 -27.81
CA LEU A 30 -7.23 -7.06 -26.65
C LEU A 30 -8.60 -7.74 -26.63
N ALA A 31 -9.26 -7.88 -27.79
CA ALA A 31 -10.52 -8.62 -27.91
C ALA A 31 -10.36 -10.09 -27.50
N GLY A 32 -9.26 -10.74 -27.92
CA GLY A 32 -8.94 -12.11 -27.51
C GLY A 32 -8.74 -12.25 -25.99
N HIS A 33 -8.09 -11.28 -25.35
CA HIS A 33 -7.97 -11.26 -23.90
C HIS A 33 -9.33 -11.06 -23.23
N ALA A 34 -10.14 -10.12 -23.71
CA ALA A 34 -11.47 -9.84 -23.18
C ALA A 34 -12.40 -11.06 -23.27
N GLN A 35 -12.37 -11.81 -24.38
CA GLN A 35 -13.15 -13.04 -24.53
C GLN A 35 -12.80 -14.12 -23.49
N LYS A 36 -11.54 -14.12 -23.01
CA LYS A 36 -11.08 -15.04 -21.95
C LYS A 36 -11.21 -14.46 -20.55
N GLY A 37 -11.78 -13.26 -20.38
CA GLY A 37 -11.84 -12.57 -19.09
C GLY A 37 -10.47 -12.16 -18.54
N LEU A 38 -9.43 -12.06 -19.37
CA LEU A 38 -8.07 -11.71 -18.95
C LEU A 38 -7.82 -10.22 -19.16
N PRO A 39 -7.49 -9.46 -18.11
CA PRO A 39 -7.18 -8.04 -18.25
C PRO A 39 -5.89 -7.83 -19.07
N ALA A 40 -5.94 -6.89 -20.01
CA ALA A 40 -4.79 -6.41 -20.74
C ALA A 40 -4.96 -4.93 -21.10
N PHE A 41 -3.87 -4.16 -21.06
CA PHE A 41 -3.87 -2.73 -21.36
C PHE A 41 -3.36 -2.48 -22.76
N GLY A 42 -4.11 -1.68 -23.55
CA GLY A 42 -3.66 -1.23 -24.85
C GLY A 42 -2.78 0.02 -24.73
N ILE A 43 -1.64 0.00 -25.40
CA ILE A 43 -0.76 1.16 -25.55
C ILE A 43 -0.69 1.48 -27.04
N TYR A 44 -0.99 2.74 -27.38
CA TYR A 44 -1.07 3.22 -28.76
C TYR A 44 -0.67 4.69 -28.82
N GLY A 45 0.11 5.05 -29.82
CA GLY A 45 0.56 6.42 -30.07
C GLY A 45 -0.40 7.20 -30.95
N HIS A 46 -0.28 8.53 -30.91
CA HIS A 46 -1.04 9.44 -31.78
C HIS A 46 -0.32 9.70 -33.09
N ASP A 47 1.02 9.69 -33.08
CA ASP A 47 1.82 9.99 -34.26
C ASP A 47 2.00 8.75 -35.11
N VAL A 48 1.87 8.95 -36.44
CA VAL A 48 2.13 7.90 -37.42
C VAL A 48 3.64 7.84 -37.69
N GLN A 49 4.19 6.63 -37.63
CA GLN A 49 5.62 6.38 -37.85
C GLN A 49 5.84 5.73 -39.20
N ASP A 50 6.87 6.13 -39.90
CA ASP A 50 7.32 5.48 -41.12
C ASP A 50 7.90 4.09 -40.81
N LEU A 51 8.00 3.26 -41.88
CA LEU A 51 8.43 1.86 -41.74
C LEU A 51 9.81 1.71 -41.09
N ASP A 52 10.71 2.64 -41.35
CA ASP A 52 12.10 2.63 -40.90
C ASP A 52 12.31 3.43 -39.59
N ASP A 53 11.25 4.07 -39.08
CA ASP A 53 11.31 4.80 -37.81
C ASP A 53 11.20 3.81 -36.66
N ASN A 54 12.30 3.65 -35.92
CA ASN A 54 12.41 2.79 -34.74
C ASN A 54 12.33 3.58 -33.42
N THR A 55 12.00 4.86 -33.48
CA THR A 55 11.86 5.68 -32.26
C THR A 55 10.58 5.33 -31.52
N ILE A 56 10.60 5.52 -30.21
CA ILE A 56 9.39 5.39 -29.41
C ILE A 56 8.78 6.78 -29.25
N PRO A 57 7.55 7.03 -29.75
CA PRO A 57 6.88 8.31 -29.57
C PRO A 57 6.78 8.69 -28.08
N ALA A 58 6.88 9.98 -27.76
CA ALA A 58 6.93 10.45 -26.40
C ALA A 58 5.69 10.04 -25.58
N ASP A 59 4.49 10.10 -26.17
CA ASP A 59 3.26 9.68 -25.52
C ASP A 59 3.19 8.17 -25.28
N VAL A 60 3.78 7.36 -26.16
CA VAL A 60 3.93 5.91 -25.97
C VAL A 60 4.92 5.62 -24.85
N ALA A 61 6.07 6.31 -24.83
CA ALA A 61 7.06 6.16 -23.76
C ALA A 61 6.45 6.47 -22.38
N GLU A 62 5.66 7.53 -22.28
CA GLU A 62 4.95 7.87 -21.05
C GLU A 62 3.98 6.75 -20.60
N LYS A 63 3.19 6.21 -21.55
CA LYS A 63 2.24 5.11 -21.26
C LYS A 63 2.96 3.83 -20.84
N LEU A 64 4.08 3.50 -21.49
CA LEU A 64 4.93 2.36 -21.12
C LEU A 64 5.49 2.51 -19.71
N LEU A 65 6.03 3.68 -19.36
CA LEU A 65 6.56 3.96 -18.03
C LEU A 65 5.46 3.91 -16.98
N ARG A 66 4.28 4.46 -17.25
CA ARG A 66 3.12 4.40 -16.35
C ARG A 66 2.71 2.96 -16.09
N PHE A 67 2.59 2.16 -17.15
CA PHE A 67 2.29 0.73 -17.01
C PHE A 67 3.36 -0.01 -16.23
N ALA A 68 4.64 0.20 -16.53
CA ALA A 68 5.74 -0.45 -15.83
C ALA A 68 5.75 -0.15 -14.32
N ARG A 69 5.53 1.11 -13.93
CA ARG A 69 5.42 1.50 -12.52
C ARG A 69 4.25 0.83 -11.83
N ALA A 70 3.08 0.78 -12.48
CA ALA A 70 1.91 0.08 -11.92
C ALA A 70 2.15 -1.43 -11.81
N ALA A 71 2.76 -2.05 -12.82
CA ALA A 71 3.10 -3.46 -12.81
C ALA A 71 4.12 -3.81 -11.70
N MET A 72 5.12 -2.95 -11.48
CA MET A 72 6.06 -3.10 -10.36
C MET A 72 5.36 -3.00 -9.01
N ALA A 73 4.41 -2.08 -8.85
CA ALA A 73 3.64 -1.95 -7.61
C ALA A 73 2.84 -3.24 -7.33
N VAL A 74 2.15 -3.78 -8.33
CA VAL A 74 1.41 -5.06 -8.22
C VAL A 74 2.37 -6.21 -7.88
N ALA A 75 3.52 -6.29 -8.55
CA ALA A 75 4.51 -7.33 -8.30
C ALA A 75 5.08 -7.25 -6.86
N ASN A 76 5.31 -6.05 -6.35
CA ASN A 76 5.79 -5.82 -4.99
C ASN A 76 4.75 -6.13 -3.91
N MET A 77 3.46 -5.93 -4.21
CA MET A 77 2.37 -6.28 -3.28
C MET A 77 2.12 -7.78 -3.21
N ARG A 78 2.29 -8.49 -4.32
CA ARG A 78 1.99 -9.93 -4.42
C ARG A 78 2.80 -10.74 -3.42
N GLY A 79 2.10 -11.58 -2.66
CA GLY A 79 2.70 -12.41 -1.61
C GLY A 79 2.99 -11.68 -0.29
N LYS A 80 2.69 -10.37 -0.20
CA LYS A 80 2.71 -9.63 1.05
C LYS A 80 1.46 -9.91 1.87
N SER A 81 1.48 -9.47 3.12
CA SER A 81 0.32 -9.49 4.00
C SER A 81 -0.18 -8.08 4.26
N TYR A 82 -1.47 -7.90 4.28
CA TYR A 82 -2.15 -6.75 4.88
C TYR A 82 -2.48 -7.13 6.32
N LEU A 83 -1.94 -6.39 7.28
CA LEU A 83 -2.18 -6.66 8.68
C LEU A 83 -3.26 -5.71 9.22
N SER A 84 -4.37 -6.30 9.68
CA SER A 84 -5.47 -5.59 10.34
C SER A 84 -5.31 -5.70 11.84
N PHE A 85 -5.36 -4.57 12.55
CA PHE A 85 -5.38 -4.53 14.00
C PHE A 85 -6.82 -4.33 14.49
N GLY A 86 -7.27 -5.22 15.38
CA GLY A 86 -8.64 -5.22 15.87
C GLY A 86 -9.65 -5.70 14.82
N SER A 87 -10.89 -5.26 14.98
CA SER A 87 -12.00 -5.62 14.11
C SER A 87 -12.91 -4.41 13.83
N VAL A 88 -14.07 -4.65 13.24
CA VAL A 88 -15.06 -3.60 12.97
C VAL A 88 -15.55 -2.96 14.26
N CYS A 89 -15.37 -1.67 14.39
CA CYS A 89 -15.87 -0.90 15.51
C CYS A 89 -17.23 -0.27 15.16
N MET A 90 -18.20 -0.40 16.07
CA MET A 90 -19.53 0.23 15.98
C MET A 90 -20.27 -0.02 14.65
N GLY A 91 -20.04 -1.15 14.01
CA GLY A 91 -20.71 -1.50 12.75
C GLY A 91 -20.28 -0.68 11.52
N ILE A 92 -19.13 -0.05 11.56
CA ILE A 92 -18.59 0.71 10.42
C ILE A 92 -18.09 -0.27 9.35
N ALA A 93 -18.98 -0.63 8.43
CA ALA A 93 -18.71 -1.63 7.39
C ALA A 93 -17.54 -1.26 6.46
N GLY A 94 -17.22 0.02 6.29
CA GLY A 94 -16.09 0.47 5.47
C GLY A 94 -14.73 0.07 6.00
N SER A 95 -14.61 -0.37 7.26
CA SER A 95 -13.38 -0.91 7.84
C SER A 95 -13.23 -2.43 7.65
N ILE A 96 -14.24 -3.10 7.11
CA ILE A 96 -14.16 -4.54 6.80
C ILE A 96 -13.33 -4.73 5.54
N VAL A 97 -12.28 -5.53 5.67
CA VAL A 97 -11.46 -5.96 4.54
C VAL A 97 -12.01 -7.28 4.01
N ASP A 98 -12.38 -7.32 2.74
CA ASP A 98 -12.69 -8.58 2.06
C ASP A 98 -11.40 -9.30 1.68
N PRO A 99 -11.06 -10.42 2.35
CA PRO A 99 -9.81 -11.14 2.09
C PRO A 99 -9.76 -11.73 0.68
N ASN A 100 -10.90 -12.11 0.10
CA ASN A 100 -10.96 -12.66 -1.25
C ASN A 100 -10.63 -11.58 -2.28
N PHE A 101 -11.15 -10.36 -2.11
CA PHE A 101 -10.82 -9.22 -2.96
C PHE A 101 -9.31 -8.92 -2.93
N PHE A 102 -8.73 -8.84 -1.74
CA PHE A 102 -7.30 -8.57 -1.59
C PHE A 102 -6.43 -9.66 -2.20
N GLN A 103 -6.82 -10.92 -2.01
CA GLN A 103 -6.08 -12.06 -2.58
C GLN A 103 -6.20 -12.11 -4.11
N GLU A 104 -7.39 -11.95 -4.65
CA GLU A 104 -7.66 -12.07 -6.09
C GLU A 104 -7.03 -10.94 -6.89
N TYR A 105 -7.29 -9.68 -6.49
CA TYR A 105 -6.90 -8.51 -7.26
C TYR A 105 -5.49 -8.00 -6.95
N LEU A 106 -5.06 -8.09 -5.70
CA LEU A 106 -3.77 -7.55 -5.28
C LEU A 106 -2.73 -8.64 -4.98
N GLY A 107 -3.16 -9.89 -4.82
CA GLY A 107 -2.30 -11.00 -4.40
C GLY A 107 -1.79 -10.86 -2.97
N ILE A 108 -2.50 -10.08 -2.12
CA ILE A 108 -2.16 -9.80 -0.74
C ILE A 108 -3.00 -10.68 0.18
N ARG A 109 -2.38 -11.29 1.19
CA ARG A 109 -3.09 -11.99 2.25
C ARG A 109 -3.60 -11.00 3.30
N ASN A 110 -4.78 -11.24 3.85
CA ASN A 110 -5.26 -10.54 5.02
C ASN A 110 -4.94 -11.35 6.27
N GLU A 111 -4.25 -10.73 7.21
CA GLU A 111 -3.93 -11.29 8.52
C GLU A 111 -4.47 -10.33 9.59
N SER A 112 -4.93 -10.87 10.71
CA SER A 112 -5.50 -10.06 11.78
C SER A 112 -4.75 -10.30 13.09
N VAL A 113 -4.53 -9.23 13.83
CA VAL A 113 -4.00 -9.24 15.19
C VAL A 113 -5.03 -8.58 16.09
N ASP A 114 -5.37 -9.25 17.19
CA ASP A 114 -6.26 -8.68 18.19
C ASP A 114 -5.57 -7.51 18.92
N GLU A 115 -6.32 -6.46 19.23
CA GLU A 115 -5.79 -5.29 19.94
C GLU A 115 -5.26 -5.64 21.34
N THR A 116 -5.77 -6.71 21.95
CA THR A 116 -5.28 -7.19 23.24
C THR A 116 -3.81 -7.62 23.20
N GLU A 117 -3.31 -8.06 22.05
CA GLU A 117 -1.89 -8.37 21.88
C GLU A 117 -1.01 -7.12 22.00
N ILE A 118 -1.47 -5.97 21.52
CA ILE A 118 -0.77 -4.70 21.67
C ILE A 118 -0.71 -4.32 23.15
N LEU A 119 -1.83 -4.43 23.84
CA LEU A 119 -1.92 -4.12 25.28
C LEU A 119 -1.03 -5.07 26.11
N ARG A 120 -1.08 -6.38 25.81
CA ARG A 120 -0.22 -7.37 26.47
C ARG A 120 1.26 -7.01 26.32
N ARG A 121 1.69 -6.69 25.09
CA ARG A 121 3.08 -6.29 24.83
C ARG A 121 3.48 -5.02 25.56
N MET A 122 2.57 -4.06 25.70
CA MET A 122 2.82 -2.85 26.49
C MET A 122 3.04 -3.18 27.97
N GLU A 123 2.18 -4.03 28.54
CA GLU A 123 2.24 -4.42 29.94
C GLU A 123 3.48 -5.25 30.27
N GLU A 124 3.84 -6.19 29.37
CA GLU A 124 5.02 -7.05 29.53
C GLU A 124 6.33 -6.39 29.07
N GLY A 125 6.27 -5.17 28.53
CA GLY A 125 7.46 -4.44 28.07
C GLY A 125 8.09 -5.02 26.79
N ILE A 126 7.32 -5.73 25.97
CA ILE A 126 7.79 -6.35 24.73
C ILE A 126 7.82 -5.31 23.60
N TYR A 127 8.80 -4.44 23.63
CA TYR A 127 9.13 -3.45 22.58
C TYR A 127 10.59 -3.03 22.70
N ASP A 128 11.19 -2.45 21.65
CA ASP A 128 12.58 -1.99 21.68
C ASP A 128 12.69 -0.74 22.57
N HIS A 129 13.26 -0.88 23.76
CA HIS A 129 13.42 0.20 24.73
C HIS A 129 14.37 1.31 24.27
N GLU A 130 15.38 0.99 23.46
CA GLU A 130 16.29 2.00 22.91
C GLU A 130 15.58 2.86 21.86
N GLU A 131 14.79 2.23 21.00
CA GLU A 131 13.97 2.96 20.03
C GLU A 131 12.86 3.75 20.71
N TYR A 132 12.26 3.21 21.77
CA TYR A 132 11.29 3.94 22.57
C TYR A 132 11.88 5.24 23.12
N ALA A 133 13.07 5.18 23.72
CA ALA A 133 13.74 6.36 24.25
C ALA A 133 14.02 7.42 23.15
N LYS A 134 14.46 6.97 21.95
CA LYS A 134 14.67 7.86 20.79
C LYS A 134 13.36 8.47 20.29
N ALA A 135 12.29 7.67 20.22
CA ALA A 135 10.99 8.14 19.78
C ALA A 135 10.38 9.14 20.75
N MET A 136 10.51 8.91 22.07
CA MET A 136 10.08 9.86 23.09
C MET A 136 10.85 11.18 23.02
N ALA A 137 12.17 11.12 22.84
CA ALA A 137 12.98 12.32 22.64
C ALA A 137 12.58 13.11 21.39
N TRP A 138 12.28 12.41 20.30
CA TRP A 138 11.77 13.02 19.08
C TRP A 138 10.41 13.66 19.30
N THR A 139 9.51 12.98 19.98
CA THR A 139 8.18 13.48 20.35
C THR A 139 8.27 14.75 21.19
N GLU A 140 9.13 14.75 22.21
CA GLU A 140 9.37 15.93 23.04
C GLU A 140 9.80 17.14 22.20
N LYS A 141 10.74 16.93 21.29
CA LYS A 141 11.30 17.99 20.46
C LYS A 141 10.31 18.53 19.41
N TYR A 142 9.58 17.68 18.73
CA TYR A 142 8.84 18.05 17.51
C TYR A 142 7.33 18.11 17.70
N CYS A 143 6.76 17.36 18.64
CA CYS A 143 5.33 17.31 18.88
C CYS A 143 4.95 18.15 20.09
N LYS A 144 5.52 17.86 21.24
CA LYS A 144 5.15 18.54 22.48
C LYS A 144 5.56 20.01 22.53
N SER A 145 6.64 20.39 21.86
CA SER A 145 7.08 21.79 21.78
C SER A 145 6.06 22.71 21.12
N ASN A 146 5.21 22.15 20.26
CA ASN A 146 4.14 22.88 19.56
C ASN A 146 2.76 22.63 20.17
N GLU A 147 2.71 21.94 21.29
CA GLU A 147 1.48 21.62 21.98
C GLU A 147 0.92 22.87 22.66
N GLY A 148 -0.12 23.44 22.07
CA GLY A 148 -0.84 24.56 22.65
C GLY A 148 -1.76 24.14 23.80
N GLU A 149 -2.41 25.11 24.42
CA GLU A 149 -3.49 24.83 25.34
C GLU A 149 -4.65 24.14 24.61
N ASP A 150 -5.34 23.26 25.33
CA ASP A 150 -6.46 22.50 24.78
C ASP A 150 -7.75 23.34 24.72
N PHE A 151 -7.77 24.32 23.83
CA PHE A 151 -8.93 25.19 23.64
C PHE A 151 -10.09 24.55 22.89
N LYS A 152 -9.82 23.50 22.10
CA LYS A 152 -10.82 22.88 21.23
C LYS A 152 -11.77 21.96 21.99
N ASN A 153 -11.32 21.39 23.08
CA ASN A 153 -12.14 20.53 23.91
C ASN A 153 -12.95 21.32 24.93
N ARG A 154 -14.12 20.79 25.28
CA ARG A 154 -14.92 21.33 26.38
C ARG A 154 -14.09 21.32 27.67
N PRO A 155 -14.26 22.32 28.56
CA PRO A 155 -13.44 22.43 29.78
C PRO A 155 -13.35 21.15 30.61
N GLU A 156 -14.46 20.43 30.71
CA GLU A 156 -14.54 19.14 31.46
C GLU A 156 -13.81 17.98 30.79
N LYS A 157 -13.42 18.11 29.50
CA LYS A 157 -12.67 17.12 28.73
C LYS A 157 -11.22 17.49 28.49
N ARG A 158 -10.78 18.64 29.00
CA ARG A 158 -9.40 19.09 28.84
C ARG A 158 -8.47 18.23 29.66
N LYS A 159 -7.41 17.75 29.01
CA LYS A 159 -6.39 16.93 29.65
C LYS A 159 -5.35 17.79 30.35
N THR A 160 -4.92 17.35 31.52
CA THR A 160 -3.75 17.92 32.20
C THR A 160 -2.47 17.61 31.44
N ARG A 161 -1.38 18.28 31.76
CA ARG A 161 -0.06 17.99 31.17
C ARG A 161 0.34 16.54 31.42
N GLU A 162 0.18 16.07 32.64
CA GLU A 162 0.49 14.69 32.98
C GLU A 162 -0.32 13.66 32.20
N GLN A 163 -1.63 13.90 32.05
CA GLN A 163 -2.46 13.03 31.19
C GLN A 163 -2.00 13.02 29.74
N LYS A 164 -1.57 14.16 29.19
CA LYS A 164 -1.03 14.24 27.84
C LYS A 164 0.31 13.49 27.72
N ASP A 165 1.16 13.55 28.73
CA ASP A 165 2.42 12.81 28.73
C ASP A 165 2.18 11.31 28.75
N GLN A 166 1.22 10.83 29.53
CA GLN A 166 0.77 9.43 29.52
C GLN A 166 0.21 9.00 28.16
N ASP A 167 -0.59 9.86 27.50
CA ASP A 167 -1.08 9.60 26.15
C ASP A 167 0.08 9.45 25.16
N TRP A 168 1.10 10.31 25.24
CA TRP A 168 2.27 10.22 24.38
C TRP A 168 3.06 8.93 24.59
N GLU A 169 3.26 8.52 25.83
CA GLU A 169 3.90 7.23 26.12
C GLU A 169 3.13 6.07 25.51
N PHE A 170 1.80 6.07 25.68
CA PHE A 170 0.93 5.05 25.12
C PHE A 170 1.02 5.02 23.59
N ILE A 171 0.91 6.17 22.92
CA ILE A 171 0.95 6.30 21.46
C ILE A 171 2.30 5.81 20.90
N VAL A 172 3.40 6.18 21.53
CA VAL A 172 4.74 5.78 21.08
C VAL A 172 4.93 4.27 21.24
N LYS A 173 4.57 3.69 22.38
CA LYS A 173 4.62 2.24 22.62
C LYS A 173 3.77 1.51 21.59
N MET A 174 2.53 1.92 21.40
CA MET A 174 1.61 1.33 20.43
C MET A 174 2.20 1.37 19.01
N THR A 175 2.74 2.50 18.60
CA THR A 175 3.34 2.68 17.26
C THR A 175 4.50 1.72 17.02
N LEU A 176 5.39 1.58 17.99
CA LEU A 176 6.54 0.67 17.89
C LEU A 176 6.09 -0.79 17.86
N ILE A 177 5.16 -1.18 18.73
CA ILE A 177 4.62 -2.55 18.76
C ILE A 177 3.92 -2.90 17.44
N MET A 178 3.06 -2.01 16.93
CA MET A 178 2.39 -2.23 15.65
C MET A 178 3.39 -2.38 14.50
N ARG A 179 4.40 -1.52 14.44
CA ARG A 179 5.47 -1.63 13.44
C ARG A 179 6.19 -2.97 13.54
N ASP A 180 6.54 -3.39 14.75
CA ASP A 180 7.28 -4.63 14.97
C ASP A 180 6.43 -5.87 14.65
N LEU A 181 5.12 -5.81 14.85
CA LEU A 181 4.18 -6.83 14.40
C LEU A 181 4.10 -6.90 12.86
N MET A 182 4.18 -5.75 12.17
CA MET A 182 4.12 -5.69 10.71
C MET A 182 5.42 -6.14 10.03
N THR A 183 6.57 -5.76 10.57
CA THR A 183 7.86 -5.93 9.89
C THR A 183 8.78 -6.96 10.56
N GLY A 184 8.45 -7.34 11.78
CA GLY A 184 9.31 -8.11 12.66
C GLY A 184 10.44 -7.26 13.26
N ASN A 185 10.86 -7.63 14.45
CA ASN A 185 12.03 -7.04 15.10
C ASN A 185 12.91 -8.17 15.63
N PRO A 186 14.13 -8.36 15.07
CA PRO A 186 15.02 -9.44 15.50
C PRO A 186 15.37 -9.40 16.99
N LYS A 187 15.45 -8.19 17.59
CA LYS A 187 15.76 -8.04 19.02
C LYS A 187 14.66 -8.58 19.95
N LEU A 188 13.43 -8.72 19.43
CA LEU A 188 12.28 -9.17 20.23
C LEU A 188 11.94 -10.65 20.03
N ARG A 189 12.72 -11.38 19.23
CA ARG A 189 12.45 -12.81 18.95
C ARG A 189 12.69 -13.72 20.14
N GLU A 190 13.45 -13.25 21.12
CA GLU A 190 13.82 -14.01 22.32
C GLU A 190 13.07 -13.54 23.59
N MET A 191 12.19 -12.56 23.44
CA MET A 191 11.30 -12.06 24.47
C MET A 191 9.92 -12.73 24.38
#